data_fb6f802d44c1da0b80cee75d4fc5c178
#
_entry.id   fb6f802d44c1da0b80cee75d4fc5c178
#
_cell.length_a   1.000
_cell.length_b   1.000
_cell.length_c   1.000
_cell.angle_alpha   90.00
_cell.angle_beta   90.00
_cell.angle_gamma   90.00
#
_symmetry.space_group_name_H-M   'P 1'
#
loop_
_entity.id
_entity.type
_entity.pdbx_description
1 polymer ?
#
loop_
_entity_poly.entity_id
_entity_poly.type
_entity_poly.pdbx_seq_one_letter_code
_entity_poly.pdbx_strand_id
1 'polypeptide(L)'
;MRFRLLSAAAAATSALLLISGCSVVDETNPISKKEVPKPTVEVTADAPGKKLALKVTDGTFENVQLIDDDAEGALVDLGEFKDPSDDASEEPTDGATDAADSSDSSDESSEDASESATPSADSSADASTNPSADASADPSASTSAKASADQQTAWESSYRLAGDSTYTWTASALDADGKEHTLTGRVDTDKLERTEISARTLIGDNQKVGVGAPIIVNFGSTVPEEFRATVESRLGLTFKDSDGNDRDIEGSWAWLPDVDGISRIHYRPREYWPEHTDVDLRMNLKDVPMGKRQKGEKDVELKFTVDRNQVVEGNTKTHRMVVKRNGETKWDFPASFGRAGSRTETHNGTHIVMSKHEYYVMRSQQWGYETPTRHAVRIHNNGEFIHGAPWSVGSQGSANVSHGCVNLAPGSAQKYFNSALYGDPVEIKGSSVSLSPASGDVADWTYEWDEWTALSAIPADQREAAEEAMKDNAASPSAEATGSPTEGTSAPSESATEESTD
;
A
#
# COMPACT_ATOMS: atom_id res chain seq x y z
N MET A 1 -34.97 40.40 20.43
CA MET A 1 -36.06 39.56 19.85
C MET A 1 -35.48 38.19 19.60
N ARG A 2 -35.97 37.22 20.36
CA ARG A 2 -35.54 35.81 20.29
C ARG A 2 -36.41 35.11 19.24
N PHE A 3 -35.81 34.36 18.31
CA PHE A 3 -36.50 33.31 17.58
C PHE A 3 -35.66 32.01 17.69
N ARG A 4 -36.24 31.06 18.37
CA ARG A 4 -35.84 29.66 18.37
C ARG A 4 -36.51 29.02 17.13
N LEU A 5 -35.73 28.24 16.37
CA LEU A 5 -36.28 27.30 15.41
C LEU A 5 -35.93 25.88 15.87
N LEU A 6 -36.97 25.09 16.04
CA LEU A 6 -36.92 23.67 16.41
C LEU A 6 -36.49 22.85 15.19
N SER A 7 -35.57 21.95 15.40
CA SER A 7 -35.25 20.86 14.49
C SER A 7 -36.31 19.77 14.65
N ALA A 8 -36.98 19.41 13.56
CA ALA A 8 -37.83 18.25 13.50
C ALA A 8 -37.05 17.08 12.93
N ALA A 9 -36.92 16.01 13.72
CA ALA A 9 -36.45 14.72 13.27
C ALA A 9 -37.55 14.04 12.47
N ALA A 10 -37.26 13.71 11.22
CA ALA A 10 -38.11 12.89 10.38
C ALA A 10 -37.75 11.43 10.56
N ALA A 11 -38.57 10.67 11.26
CA ALA A 11 -38.49 9.21 11.28
C ALA A 11 -39.17 8.68 10.03
N ALA A 12 -38.43 7.99 9.17
CA ALA A 12 -38.99 7.27 8.04
C ALA A 12 -39.60 5.96 8.51
N THR A 13 -40.91 5.89 8.53
CA THR A 13 -41.69 4.66 8.75
C THR A 13 -41.95 3.98 7.41
N SER A 14 -41.30 2.84 7.19
CA SER A 14 -41.62 1.96 6.06
C SER A 14 -42.98 1.31 6.25
N ALA A 15 -43.90 1.60 5.35
CA ALA A 15 -45.23 1.04 5.33
C ALA A 15 -45.25 -0.31 4.59
N LEU A 16 -45.49 -1.39 5.33
CA LEU A 16 -45.75 -2.73 4.80
C LEU A 16 -47.16 -2.77 4.20
N LEU A 17 -47.28 -2.93 2.89
CA LEU A 17 -48.58 -3.18 2.23
C LEU A 17 -48.87 -4.68 2.26
N LEU A 18 -49.77 -5.09 3.17
CA LEU A 18 -50.41 -6.41 3.15
C LEU A 18 -51.54 -6.42 2.13
N ILE A 19 -51.38 -7.14 1.04
CA ILE A 19 -52.47 -7.46 0.13
C ILE A 19 -53.11 -8.78 0.59
N SER A 20 -54.29 -8.68 1.20
CA SER A 20 -55.12 -9.81 1.56
C SER A 20 -55.92 -10.26 0.34
N GLY A 21 -55.56 -11.38 -0.24
CA GLY A 21 -56.32 -12.07 -1.29
C GLY A 21 -57.08 -13.27 -0.69
N CYS A 22 -58.42 -13.19 -0.65
CA CYS A 22 -59.25 -14.34 -0.38
C CYS A 22 -59.22 -15.29 -1.56
N SER A 23 -58.72 -16.52 -1.36
CA SER A 23 -58.91 -17.61 -2.32
C SER A 23 -59.88 -18.65 -1.81
N VAL A 24 -60.82 -18.99 -2.68
CA VAL A 24 -61.84 -20.02 -2.56
C VAL A 24 -61.16 -21.40 -2.49
N VAL A 25 -61.53 -22.21 -1.53
CA VAL A 25 -61.06 -23.58 -1.34
C VAL A 25 -61.74 -24.46 -2.37
N ASP A 26 -60.94 -25.07 -3.28
CA ASP A 26 -61.34 -26.19 -4.11
C ASP A 26 -60.57 -27.43 -3.63
N GLU A 27 -61.28 -28.37 -3.01
CA GLU A 27 -60.71 -29.64 -2.49
C GLU A 27 -60.53 -30.64 -3.63
N THR A 28 -59.42 -30.59 -4.33
CA THR A 28 -58.83 -31.76 -4.98
C THR A 28 -57.32 -31.70 -4.89
N ASN A 29 -56.79 -32.53 -3.98
CA ASN A 29 -55.40 -32.63 -3.61
C ASN A 29 -54.48 -32.99 -4.78
N PRO A 30 -53.50 -32.15 -5.13
CA PRO A 30 -52.14 -32.64 -5.21
C PRO A 30 -51.27 -31.88 -4.18
N ILE A 31 -50.38 -32.60 -3.56
CA ILE A 31 -49.34 -32.12 -2.66
C ILE A 31 -48.71 -30.87 -3.30
N SER A 32 -49.18 -29.68 -2.84
CA SER A 32 -48.60 -28.41 -3.19
C SER A 32 -47.13 -28.46 -2.68
N LYS A 33 -46.15 -28.58 -3.58
CA LYS A 33 -44.78 -28.35 -3.22
C LYS A 33 -44.71 -26.94 -2.64
N LYS A 34 -44.40 -26.85 -1.35
CA LYS A 34 -44.17 -25.59 -0.69
C LYS A 34 -43.04 -24.90 -1.47
N GLU A 35 -43.35 -23.80 -2.09
CA GLU A 35 -42.34 -23.03 -2.84
C GLU A 35 -41.30 -22.55 -1.84
N VAL A 36 -40.01 -22.89 -2.11
CA VAL A 36 -38.92 -22.48 -1.26
C VAL A 36 -38.72 -20.97 -1.43
N PRO A 37 -38.66 -20.21 -0.33
CA PRO A 37 -38.37 -18.78 -0.41
C PRO A 37 -37.03 -18.54 -1.10
N LYS A 38 -36.92 -17.48 -1.89
CA LYS A 38 -35.66 -17.05 -2.49
C LYS A 38 -34.88 -16.22 -1.47
N PRO A 39 -33.54 -16.33 -1.46
CA PRO A 39 -32.71 -15.46 -0.64
C PRO A 39 -32.97 -13.99 -0.91
N THR A 40 -32.94 -13.18 0.15
CA THR A 40 -33.00 -11.72 0.09
C THR A 40 -31.83 -11.15 0.89
N VAL A 41 -31.23 -10.04 0.42
CA VAL A 41 -30.09 -9.38 1.07
C VAL A 41 -30.54 -8.01 1.57
N GLU A 42 -30.24 -7.72 2.82
CA GLU A 42 -30.42 -6.45 3.48
C GLU A 42 -29.05 -5.80 3.76
N VAL A 43 -28.93 -4.50 3.47
CA VAL A 43 -27.80 -3.68 3.89
C VAL A 43 -28.04 -3.25 5.34
N THR A 44 -27.18 -3.68 6.25
CA THR A 44 -27.34 -3.40 7.69
C THR A 44 -26.43 -2.27 8.19
N ALA A 45 -25.33 -1.98 7.47
CA ALA A 45 -24.47 -0.82 7.71
C ALA A 45 -23.85 -0.34 6.40
N ASP A 46 -23.90 0.98 6.12
CA ASP A 46 -23.41 1.60 4.88
C ASP A 46 -22.85 3.02 5.08
N ALA A 47 -22.60 3.43 6.32
CA ALA A 47 -22.13 4.78 6.60
C ALA A 47 -20.70 5.03 6.11
N PRO A 48 -20.38 6.21 5.55
CA PRO A 48 -19.04 6.56 5.10
C PRO A 48 -18.03 6.50 6.25
N GLY A 49 -16.86 5.93 5.97
CA GLY A 49 -15.81 5.69 6.98
C GLY A 49 -16.05 4.48 7.87
N LYS A 50 -17.12 3.72 7.63
CA LYS A 50 -17.42 2.41 8.24
C LYS A 50 -17.26 1.31 7.20
N LYS A 51 -17.30 0.07 7.63
CA LYS A 51 -17.39 -1.10 6.77
C LYS A 51 -18.82 -1.30 6.32
N LEU A 52 -19.02 -1.82 5.09
CA LEU A 52 -20.33 -2.25 4.62
C LEU A 52 -20.70 -3.56 5.31
N ALA A 53 -21.93 -3.68 5.77
CA ALA A 53 -22.44 -4.94 6.31
C ALA A 53 -23.72 -5.38 5.58
N LEU A 54 -23.75 -6.66 5.21
CA LEU A 54 -24.86 -7.31 4.51
C LEU A 54 -25.36 -8.49 5.33
N LYS A 55 -26.69 -8.73 5.28
CA LYS A 55 -27.34 -9.87 5.88
C LYS A 55 -28.23 -10.56 4.87
N VAL A 56 -28.14 -11.88 4.75
CA VAL A 56 -29.05 -12.68 3.92
C VAL A 56 -30.13 -13.32 4.77
N THR A 57 -31.35 -13.35 4.24
CA THR A 57 -32.51 -14.04 4.81
C THR A 57 -33.03 -15.08 3.80
N ASP A 58 -33.53 -16.20 4.29
CA ASP A 58 -33.99 -17.35 3.51
C ASP A 58 -32.90 -18.00 2.64
N GLY A 59 -31.62 -17.90 3.07
CA GLY A 59 -30.49 -18.50 2.39
C GLY A 59 -29.17 -18.32 3.14
N THR A 60 -28.08 -18.75 2.52
CA THR A 60 -26.69 -18.57 3.01
C THR A 60 -25.84 -18.02 1.89
N PHE A 61 -24.93 -17.10 2.21
CA PHE A 61 -23.94 -16.61 1.25
C PHE A 61 -22.95 -17.68 0.88
N GLU A 62 -22.52 -17.72 -0.39
CA GLU A 62 -21.35 -18.48 -0.86
C GLU A 62 -20.22 -17.51 -1.22
N ASN A 63 -20.54 -16.39 -1.80
CA ASN A 63 -19.59 -15.38 -2.21
C ASN A 63 -20.24 -14.00 -2.13
N VAL A 64 -19.46 -12.99 -1.76
CA VAL A 64 -19.84 -11.57 -1.85
C VAL A 64 -18.65 -10.78 -2.37
N GLN A 65 -18.91 -9.87 -3.30
CA GLN A 65 -17.94 -8.93 -3.84
C GLN A 65 -18.47 -7.53 -3.72
N LEU A 66 -17.63 -6.59 -3.31
CA LEU A 66 -17.92 -5.16 -3.26
C LEU A 66 -16.93 -4.41 -4.15
N ILE A 67 -17.45 -3.60 -5.05
CA ILE A 67 -16.68 -2.79 -6.00
C ILE A 67 -17.00 -1.33 -5.72
N ASP A 68 -15.98 -0.49 -5.64
CA ASP A 68 -16.14 0.96 -5.68
C ASP A 68 -16.18 1.40 -7.14
N ASP A 69 -17.34 1.84 -7.61
CA ASP A 69 -17.58 2.19 -9.01
C ASP A 69 -16.83 3.47 -9.42
N ASP A 70 -16.42 4.29 -8.46
CA ASP A 70 -15.70 5.55 -8.67
C ASP A 70 -14.17 5.42 -8.55
N ALA A 71 -13.66 4.22 -8.19
CA ALA A 71 -12.24 3.98 -7.91
C ALA A 71 -11.60 2.98 -8.90
N GLU A 72 -11.30 3.43 -10.12
CA GLU A 72 -10.68 2.60 -11.16
C GLU A 72 -9.32 2.03 -10.69
N GLY A 73 -9.18 0.70 -10.74
CA GLY A 73 -7.97 -0.02 -10.33
C GLY A 73 -7.84 -0.25 -8.81
N ALA A 74 -8.85 0.15 -8.00
CA ALA A 74 -8.93 -0.28 -6.61
C ALA A 74 -9.23 -1.79 -6.53
N LEU A 75 -8.74 -2.44 -5.47
CA LEU A 75 -9.01 -3.87 -5.24
C LEU A 75 -10.51 -4.11 -5.01
N VAL A 76 -11.02 -5.20 -5.57
CA VAL A 76 -12.34 -5.73 -5.21
C VAL A 76 -12.29 -6.18 -3.76
N ASP A 77 -13.29 -5.81 -2.97
CA ASP A 77 -13.40 -6.22 -1.57
C ASP A 77 -14.22 -7.51 -1.47
N LEU A 78 -13.58 -8.59 -1.05
CA LEU A 78 -14.22 -9.89 -0.85
C LEU A 78 -14.79 -10.06 0.55
N GLY A 79 -14.43 -9.15 1.49
CA GLY A 79 -14.93 -9.11 2.86
C GLY A 79 -14.72 -10.38 3.66
N GLU A 80 -15.46 -10.45 4.75
CA GLU A 80 -15.44 -11.61 5.65
C GLU A 80 -16.86 -12.01 6.05
N PHE A 81 -17.13 -13.31 6.14
CA PHE A 81 -18.36 -13.81 6.73
C PHE A 81 -18.26 -13.72 8.26
N LYS A 82 -19.30 -13.16 8.88
CA LYS A 82 -19.39 -13.01 10.34
C LYS A 82 -20.26 -14.09 10.94
N ASP A 83 -19.84 -14.58 12.12
CA ASP A 83 -20.70 -15.45 12.93
C ASP A 83 -21.82 -14.61 13.53
N PRO A 84 -23.09 -15.03 13.41
CA PRO A 84 -24.23 -14.32 14.02
C PRO A 84 -24.12 -14.14 15.55
N SER A 85 -23.21 -14.87 16.20
CA SER A 85 -22.94 -14.77 17.64
C SER A 85 -21.98 -13.65 18.03
N ASP A 86 -21.22 -13.07 17.07
CA ASP A 86 -20.20 -12.04 17.35
C ASP A 86 -20.78 -10.62 17.52
N ASP A 87 -22.03 -10.42 17.15
CA ASP A 87 -22.73 -9.11 17.22
C ASP A 87 -23.12 -8.66 18.67
N ALA A 88 -22.76 -9.45 19.68
CA ALA A 88 -23.18 -9.21 21.07
C ALA A 88 -22.12 -8.54 21.97
N SER A 89 -20.94 -8.15 21.46
CA SER A 89 -19.80 -7.73 22.34
C SER A 89 -19.16 -6.37 22.06
N GLU A 90 -19.64 -5.57 21.12
CA GLU A 90 -19.15 -4.19 20.96
C GLU A 90 -20.18 -3.13 21.42
N GLU A 91 -20.34 -2.98 22.73
CA GLU A 91 -20.84 -1.72 23.29
C GLU A 91 -19.75 -0.64 23.17
N PRO A 92 -20.05 0.56 22.65
CA PRO A 92 -19.10 1.65 22.62
C PRO A 92 -18.93 2.22 24.03
N THR A 93 -17.79 1.94 24.66
CA THR A 93 -17.40 2.68 25.87
C THR A 93 -16.96 4.09 25.46
N ASP A 94 -17.90 5.01 25.37
CA ASP A 94 -17.67 6.45 25.48
C ASP A 94 -17.29 6.76 26.93
N GLY A 95 -16.00 6.78 27.18
CA GLY A 95 -15.41 7.24 28.43
C GLY A 95 -14.64 8.54 28.19
N ALA A 96 -15.36 9.65 28.10
CA ALA A 96 -14.76 10.96 28.24
C ALA A 96 -14.37 11.16 29.72
N THR A 97 -13.08 11.31 29.99
CA THR A 97 -12.61 12.00 31.20
C THR A 97 -11.61 13.07 30.77
N ASP A 98 -12.12 14.29 30.71
CA ASP A 98 -11.36 15.50 30.90
C ASP A 98 -10.64 15.44 32.26
N ALA A 99 -9.35 15.65 32.24
CA ALA A 99 -8.64 16.19 33.39
C ALA A 99 -7.60 17.19 32.88
N ALA A 100 -7.98 18.44 33.01
CA ALA A 100 -7.09 19.57 32.94
C ALA A 100 -6.24 19.65 34.21
N ASP A 101 -5.09 20.25 34.03
CA ASP A 101 -4.53 21.32 34.84
C ASP A 101 -3.24 21.04 35.60
N SER A 102 -2.45 22.07 35.41
CA SER A 102 -1.47 22.81 36.21
C SER A 102 -0.01 22.30 36.28
N SER A 103 0.80 23.06 35.55
CA SER A 103 1.94 23.88 36.00
C SER A 103 2.59 23.51 37.33
N ASP A 104 3.89 23.32 37.40
CA ASP A 104 4.81 24.34 37.92
C ASP A 104 6.28 23.93 37.74
N SER A 105 7.07 24.95 37.68
CA SER A 105 8.48 25.13 37.46
C SER A 105 9.40 24.58 38.57
N SER A 106 10.65 24.39 38.16
CA SER A 106 11.95 24.82 38.74
C SER A 106 12.93 23.65 38.85
N ASP A 107 13.99 23.64 38.10
CA ASP A 107 15.29 24.28 38.33
C ASP A 107 16.34 23.43 39.07
N GLU A 108 17.51 23.45 38.50
CA GLU A 108 18.87 23.24 39.06
C GLU A 108 19.45 21.84 39.25
N SER A 109 20.42 21.53 38.41
CA SER A 109 21.88 21.39 38.59
C SER A 109 22.45 20.21 39.38
N SER A 110 23.51 19.75 38.75
CA SER A 110 24.85 19.30 39.22
C SER A 110 25.12 17.80 39.27
N GLU A 111 26.03 17.43 38.38
CA GLU A 111 27.39 16.86 38.60
C GLU A 111 27.51 15.58 39.47
N ASP A 112 28.09 14.61 38.94
CA ASP A 112 29.47 14.11 39.02
C ASP A 112 29.61 12.59 39.26
N ALA A 113 30.53 12.00 38.52
CA ALA A 113 31.51 10.97 38.84
C ALA A 113 31.12 9.50 39.08
N SER A 114 31.66 8.72 38.16
CA SER A 114 32.70 7.70 38.29
C SER A 114 32.38 6.30 38.85
N GLU A 115 33.03 5.42 38.16
CA GLU A 115 33.74 4.17 38.47
C GLU A 115 33.00 2.83 38.33
N SER A 116 33.39 2.13 37.27
CA SER A 116 34.24 0.94 37.19
C SER A 116 33.80 -0.27 38.04
N ALA A 117 33.57 -1.38 37.37
CA ALA A 117 34.26 -2.64 37.58
C ALA A 117 33.67 -3.80 36.77
N THR A 118 34.44 -4.35 35.87
CA THR A 118 34.44 -5.79 35.52
C THR A 118 35.05 -6.58 36.64
N PRO A 119 34.87 -7.91 36.84
CA PRO A 119 35.47 -8.88 35.95
C PRO A 119 34.67 -10.19 35.69
N SER A 120 34.92 -10.77 34.53
CA SER A 120 35.52 -12.06 34.17
C SER A 120 35.05 -13.39 34.75
N ALA A 121 34.83 -14.30 33.80
CA ALA A 121 35.20 -15.74 33.75
C ALA A 121 34.30 -16.69 34.56
N ASP A 122 33.96 -17.85 34.14
CA ASP A 122 34.67 -18.92 33.43
C ASP A 122 33.78 -20.11 33.19
N SER A 123 34.09 -20.90 32.17
CA SER A 123 34.11 -22.36 32.01
C SER A 123 32.81 -23.17 31.87
N SER A 124 32.64 -23.71 30.71
CA SER A 124 32.95 -25.08 30.23
C SER A 124 31.87 -26.16 30.38
N ALA A 125 31.64 -26.76 29.20
CA ALA A 125 31.52 -28.19 28.87
C ALA A 125 30.21 -28.90 29.26
N ASP A 126 29.56 -29.62 28.44
CA ASP A 126 29.86 -30.71 27.53
C ASP A 126 28.58 -31.56 27.31
N ALA A 127 28.60 -32.32 26.23
CA ALA A 127 27.87 -33.54 25.95
C ALA A 127 26.47 -33.50 25.31
N SER A 128 26.46 -33.58 24.00
CA SER A 128 26.02 -34.71 23.16
C SER A 128 24.89 -35.59 23.69
N THR A 129 23.77 -35.59 22.98
CA THR A 129 23.18 -36.83 22.43
C THR A 129 22.06 -36.50 21.43
N ASN A 130 22.24 -36.98 20.21
CA ASN A 130 21.20 -37.16 19.20
C ASN A 130 20.43 -38.46 19.48
N PRO A 131 19.16 -38.57 19.20
CA PRO A 131 18.81 -39.59 18.22
C PRO A 131 17.85 -39.10 17.13
N SER A 132 18.15 -39.50 15.93
CA SER A 132 17.33 -39.54 14.74
C SER A 132 15.98 -40.21 15.00
N ALA A 133 14.89 -39.60 14.48
CA ALA A 133 13.70 -40.32 14.04
C ALA A 133 13.15 -39.61 12.81
N ASP A 134 13.25 -40.32 11.75
CA ASP A 134 12.64 -40.16 10.43
C ASP A 134 11.11 -40.12 10.58
N ALA A 135 10.46 -39.09 10.05
CA ALA A 135 9.06 -39.12 9.69
C ALA A 135 8.82 -38.14 8.54
N SER A 136 8.80 -38.72 7.34
CA SER A 136 8.22 -38.10 6.15
C SER A 136 6.79 -37.64 6.43
N ALA A 137 6.52 -36.36 6.36
CA ALA A 137 5.17 -35.82 6.27
C ALA A 137 5.05 -35.02 4.96
N ASP A 138 4.19 -35.51 4.12
CA ASP A 138 3.67 -35.01 2.86
C ASP A 138 3.07 -33.61 3.07
N PRO A 139 3.46 -32.55 2.34
CA PRO A 139 2.80 -31.25 2.41
C PRO A 139 1.74 -31.16 1.31
N SER A 140 0.57 -31.71 1.56
CA SER A 140 -0.61 -31.50 0.73
C SER A 140 -1.86 -31.64 1.58
N ALA A 141 -2.21 -30.56 2.28
CA ALA A 141 -3.58 -30.33 2.73
C ALA A 141 -3.76 -28.82 2.92
N SER A 142 -4.12 -28.15 1.86
CA SER A 142 -4.89 -26.92 1.92
C SER A 142 -6.20 -27.24 2.62
N THR A 143 -6.25 -27.07 3.93
CA THR A 143 -7.48 -27.06 4.68
C THR A 143 -8.04 -25.64 4.65
N SER A 144 -8.72 -25.29 3.55
CA SER A 144 -9.84 -24.36 3.64
C SER A 144 -10.81 -24.97 4.65
N ALA A 145 -10.86 -24.42 5.85
CA ALA A 145 -11.88 -24.75 6.82
C ALA A 145 -13.21 -24.35 6.19
N LYS A 146 -13.96 -25.37 5.68
CA LYS A 146 -15.32 -25.22 5.22
C LYS A 146 -16.13 -24.83 6.47
N ALA A 147 -16.39 -23.53 6.65
CA ALA A 147 -17.33 -23.06 7.66
C ALA A 147 -18.64 -23.80 7.46
N SER A 148 -19.23 -24.30 8.55
CA SER A 148 -20.51 -25.01 8.50
C SER A 148 -21.57 -24.10 7.87
N ALA A 149 -22.42 -24.63 7.01
CA ALA A 149 -23.42 -23.91 6.22
C ALA A 149 -24.40 -23.03 7.01
N ASP A 150 -24.43 -23.15 8.35
CA ASP A 150 -25.29 -22.37 9.24
C ASP A 150 -24.71 -20.99 9.62
N GLN A 151 -23.49 -20.62 9.17
CA GLN A 151 -22.77 -19.44 9.64
C GLN A 151 -22.59 -18.31 8.59
N GLN A 152 -22.94 -18.54 7.34
CA GLN A 152 -22.73 -17.56 6.26
C GLN A 152 -23.99 -16.71 5.99
N THR A 153 -24.61 -16.18 7.02
CA THR A 153 -25.79 -15.29 6.88
C THR A 153 -25.49 -13.81 7.02
N ALA A 154 -24.29 -13.45 7.47
CA ALA A 154 -23.82 -12.09 7.59
C ALA A 154 -22.43 -11.95 6.94
N TRP A 155 -22.19 -10.81 6.31
CA TRP A 155 -20.94 -10.46 5.65
C TRP A 155 -20.58 -9.01 5.95
N GLU A 156 -19.27 -8.74 6.11
CA GLU A 156 -18.74 -7.39 6.30
C GLU A 156 -17.55 -7.17 5.37
N SER A 157 -17.47 -5.97 4.78
CA SER A 157 -16.36 -5.58 3.93
C SER A 157 -15.03 -5.56 4.71
N SER A 158 -13.93 -5.90 4.05
CA SER A 158 -12.57 -5.79 4.63
C SER A 158 -12.19 -4.33 4.82
N TYR A 159 -12.60 -3.47 3.88
CA TYR A 159 -12.22 -2.07 3.83
C TYR A 159 -13.36 -1.14 4.21
N ARG A 160 -13.01 0.07 4.66
CA ARG A 160 -13.99 1.10 5.03
C ARG A 160 -14.45 1.83 3.77
N LEU A 161 -15.74 2.16 3.72
CA LEU A 161 -16.32 2.94 2.63
C LEU A 161 -15.72 4.37 2.60
N ALA A 162 -15.35 4.84 1.42
CA ALA A 162 -15.06 6.25 1.18
C ALA A 162 -16.36 7.08 1.28
N GLY A 163 -16.21 8.39 1.39
CA GLY A 163 -17.35 9.30 1.26
C GLY A 163 -17.56 9.74 -0.18
N ASP A 164 -18.77 10.20 -0.50
CA ASP A 164 -19.14 10.72 -1.83
C ASP A 164 -18.80 9.71 -2.96
N SER A 165 -19.06 8.40 -2.69
CA SER A 165 -18.73 7.29 -3.59
C SER A 165 -19.91 6.35 -3.76
N THR A 166 -19.92 5.65 -4.88
CA THR A 166 -20.89 4.63 -5.23
C THR A 166 -20.27 3.25 -5.18
N TYR A 167 -20.97 2.32 -4.57
CA TYR A 167 -20.54 0.93 -4.44
C TYR A 167 -21.57 -0.02 -5.03
N THR A 168 -21.12 -0.97 -5.83
CA THR A 168 -21.93 -2.11 -6.28
C THR A 168 -21.48 -3.37 -5.55
N TRP A 169 -22.41 -4.05 -4.87
CA TRP A 169 -22.17 -5.37 -4.33
C TRP A 169 -22.88 -6.45 -5.15
N THR A 170 -22.23 -7.59 -5.28
CA THR A 170 -22.78 -8.80 -5.90
C THR A 170 -22.59 -9.97 -4.95
N ALA A 171 -23.65 -10.71 -4.68
CA ALA A 171 -23.64 -11.87 -3.81
C ALA A 171 -24.20 -13.10 -4.52
N SER A 172 -23.54 -14.25 -4.34
CA SER A 172 -24.10 -15.56 -4.61
C SER A 172 -24.63 -16.14 -3.29
N ALA A 173 -25.87 -16.58 -3.28
CA ALA A 173 -26.51 -17.16 -2.11
C ALA A 173 -27.32 -18.42 -2.47
N LEU A 174 -27.24 -19.46 -1.61
CA LEU A 174 -28.01 -20.69 -1.72
C LEU A 174 -29.33 -20.56 -0.98
N ASP A 175 -30.43 -21.03 -1.59
CA ASP A 175 -31.70 -21.23 -0.89
C ASP A 175 -31.70 -22.55 -0.09
N ALA A 176 -32.81 -22.82 0.63
CA ALA A 176 -32.93 -24.03 1.46
C ALA A 176 -32.87 -25.35 0.67
N ASP A 177 -33.09 -25.31 -0.64
CA ASP A 177 -32.93 -26.49 -1.53
C ASP A 177 -31.52 -26.57 -2.14
N GLY A 178 -30.59 -25.67 -1.78
CA GLY A 178 -29.23 -25.58 -2.29
C GLY A 178 -29.15 -25.00 -3.70
N LYS A 179 -30.16 -24.29 -4.15
CA LYS A 179 -30.14 -23.60 -5.44
C LYS A 179 -29.50 -22.23 -5.29
N GLU A 180 -28.54 -21.95 -6.16
CA GLU A 180 -27.84 -20.69 -6.23
C GLU A 180 -28.68 -19.56 -6.82
N HIS A 181 -28.58 -18.40 -6.21
CA HIS A 181 -29.20 -17.13 -6.63
C HIS A 181 -28.14 -16.02 -6.60
N THR A 182 -28.01 -15.29 -7.71
CA THR A 182 -27.18 -14.11 -7.76
C THR A 182 -28.03 -12.88 -7.41
N LEU A 183 -27.54 -12.09 -6.46
CA LEU A 183 -28.19 -10.88 -5.94
C LEU A 183 -27.20 -9.72 -6.09
N THR A 184 -27.71 -8.56 -6.50
CA THR A 184 -26.90 -7.35 -6.65
C THR A 184 -27.59 -6.17 -6.04
N GLY A 185 -26.83 -5.24 -5.52
CA GLY A 185 -27.34 -3.98 -5.02
C GLY A 185 -26.31 -2.87 -5.07
N ARG A 186 -26.76 -1.66 -4.79
CA ARG A 186 -25.94 -0.45 -4.84
C ARG A 186 -26.04 0.29 -3.53
N VAL A 187 -24.95 0.90 -3.12
CA VAL A 187 -24.84 1.78 -1.96
C VAL A 187 -24.17 3.07 -2.39
N ASP A 188 -24.82 4.21 -2.16
CA ASP A 188 -24.25 5.53 -2.35
C ASP A 188 -23.93 6.11 -0.97
N THR A 189 -22.70 6.57 -0.76
CA THR A 189 -22.25 7.12 0.53
C THR A 189 -22.35 8.64 0.55
N ASP A 190 -22.73 9.20 1.69
CA ASP A 190 -22.65 10.62 1.94
C ASP A 190 -21.20 11.11 2.02
N LYS A 191 -21.01 12.43 1.87
CA LYS A 191 -19.70 13.05 2.03
C LYS A 191 -19.12 12.82 3.42
N LEU A 192 -17.86 12.45 3.48
CA LEU A 192 -17.14 12.24 4.72
C LEU A 192 -16.57 13.58 5.26
N GLU A 193 -17.12 14.05 6.39
CA GLU A 193 -16.69 15.31 7.02
C GLU A 193 -15.51 15.07 7.96
N ARG A 194 -14.29 15.18 7.43
CA ARG A 194 -13.02 15.01 8.16
C ARG A 194 -11.96 15.96 7.62
N THR A 195 -10.85 16.11 8.35
CA THR A 195 -9.69 16.89 7.90
C THR A 195 -8.99 16.18 6.75
N GLU A 196 -8.71 16.91 5.69
CA GLU A 196 -8.01 16.39 4.51
C GLU A 196 -6.52 16.26 4.75
N ILE A 197 -5.93 15.15 4.32
CA ILE A 197 -4.48 14.93 4.27
C ILE A 197 -4.04 14.58 2.86
N SER A 198 -2.88 15.12 2.47
CA SER A 198 -2.33 14.89 1.12
C SER A 198 -1.53 13.59 1.06
N ALA A 199 -1.44 13.01 -0.14
CA ALA A 199 -0.49 11.96 -0.49
C ALA A 199 0.44 12.48 -1.60
N ARG A 200 1.75 12.18 -1.52
CA ARG A 200 2.76 12.68 -2.46
C ARG A 200 3.75 11.58 -2.80
N THR A 201 4.13 11.51 -4.06
CA THR A 201 5.16 10.60 -4.56
C THR A 201 6.51 11.28 -4.66
N LEU A 202 7.59 10.51 -4.51
CA LEU A 202 8.95 10.99 -4.78
C LEU A 202 9.27 11.02 -6.28
N ILE A 203 8.74 10.06 -7.03
CA ILE A 203 8.86 10.04 -8.49
C ILE A 203 7.93 11.10 -9.06
N GLY A 204 8.43 11.92 -9.96
CA GLY A 204 7.64 12.92 -10.68
C GLY A 204 6.92 12.31 -11.88
N ASP A 205 5.83 12.97 -12.30
CA ASP A 205 5.08 12.54 -13.50
C ASP A 205 5.97 12.58 -14.75
N ASN A 206 5.84 11.54 -15.59
CA ASN A 206 6.65 11.30 -16.79
C ASN A 206 8.17 11.21 -16.56
N GLN A 207 8.60 10.96 -15.31
CA GLN A 207 10.00 10.78 -14.98
C GLN A 207 10.54 9.45 -15.52
N LYS A 208 11.81 9.47 -15.97
CA LYS A 208 12.58 8.26 -16.25
C LYS A 208 13.37 7.84 -15.02
N VAL A 209 13.25 6.55 -14.64
CA VAL A 209 13.90 5.99 -13.46
C VAL A 209 14.76 4.77 -13.80
N GLY A 210 15.63 4.37 -12.89
CA GLY A 210 16.40 3.13 -12.97
C GLY A 210 15.61 1.93 -12.49
N VAL A 211 16.12 0.73 -12.78
CA VAL A 211 15.43 -0.55 -12.51
C VAL A 211 15.24 -0.88 -11.02
N GLY A 212 15.91 -0.22 -10.12
CA GLY A 212 15.72 -0.43 -8.67
C GLY A 212 14.86 0.64 -7.98
N ALA A 213 14.19 1.52 -8.74
CA ALA A 213 13.41 2.61 -8.16
C ALA A 213 12.21 2.08 -7.37
N PRO A 214 12.10 2.31 -6.05
CA PRO A 214 10.87 2.08 -5.34
C PRO A 214 9.87 3.20 -5.65
N ILE A 215 8.58 2.87 -5.67
CA ILE A 215 7.53 3.88 -5.60
C ILE A 215 7.36 4.22 -4.12
N ILE A 216 7.51 5.49 -3.77
CA ILE A 216 7.40 5.99 -2.40
C ILE A 216 6.26 6.98 -2.32
N VAL A 217 5.28 6.69 -1.47
CA VAL A 217 4.16 7.58 -1.17
C VAL A 217 4.28 8.04 0.28
N ASN A 218 4.42 9.35 0.48
CA ASN A 218 4.40 9.99 1.78
C ASN A 218 3.05 10.66 2.01
N PHE A 219 2.43 10.40 3.15
CA PHE A 219 1.19 11.05 3.55
C PHE A 219 1.46 12.35 4.31
N GLY A 220 0.50 13.27 4.33
CA GLY A 220 0.64 14.53 5.06
C GLY A 220 0.50 14.39 6.60
N SER A 221 0.28 13.18 7.10
CA SER A 221 0.12 12.85 8.52
C SER A 221 0.30 11.34 8.74
N THR A 222 0.20 10.91 10.00
CA THR A 222 0.14 9.49 10.35
C THR A 222 -1.19 8.87 9.89
N VAL A 223 -1.12 7.71 9.23
CA VAL A 223 -2.24 6.81 8.93
C VAL A 223 -2.22 5.68 9.96
N PRO A 224 -3.16 5.64 10.93
CA PRO A 224 -3.23 4.58 11.94
C PRO A 224 -3.39 3.21 11.29
N GLU A 225 -2.88 2.17 11.96
CA GLU A 225 -2.81 0.81 11.42
C GLU A 225 -4.18 0.30 10.94
N GLU A 226 -5.26 0.55 11.71
CA GLU A 226 -6.62 0.14 11.38
C GLU A 226 -7.22 0.80 10.12
N PHE A 227 -6.52 1.76 9.51
CA PHE A 227 -6.91 2.40 8.24
C PHE A 227 -5.99 2.02 7.06
N ARG A 228 -4.83 1.39 7.33
CA ARG A 228 -3.80 1.13 6.31
C ARG A 228 -4.30 0.21 5.20
N ALA A 229 -5.02 -0.86 5.54
CA ALA A 229 -5.59 -1.76 4.52
C ALA A 229 -6.59 -1.04 3.60
N THR A 230 -7.44 -0.16 4.16
CA THR A 230 -8.36 0.67 3.37
C THR A 230 -7.62 1.61 2.41
N VAL A 231 -6.53 2.24 2.85
CA VAL A 231 -5.72 3.12 2.00
C VAL A 231 -4.99 2.31 0.94
N GLU A 232 -4.38 1.19 1.32
CA GLU A 232 -3.60 0.34 0.42
C GLU A 232 -4.46 -0.29 -0.69
N SER A 233 -5.71 -0.68 -0.40
CA SER A 233 -6.64 -1.22 -1.40
C SER A 233 -6.99 -0.22 -2.52
N ARG A 234 -6.70 1.07 -2.32
CA ARG A 234 -6.96 2.15 -3.29
C ARG A 234 -5.76 2.48 -4.18
N LEU A 235 -4.65 1.76 -4.04
CA LEU A 235 -3.41 1.99 -4.77
C LEU A 235 -3.29 0.99 -5.92
N GLY A 236 -3.89 1.32 -7.06
CA GLY A 236 -3.86 0.51 -8.28
C GLY A 236 -2.59 0.74 -9.09
N LEU A 237 -1.99 -0.33 -9.61
CA LEU A 237 -0.82 -0.30 -10.47
C LEU A 237 -1.09 -1.06 -11.77
N THR A 238 -0.69 -0.48 -12.89
CA THR A 238 -0.65 -1.18 -14.17
C THR A 238 0.71 -0.99 -14.82
N PHE A 239 1.16 -2.03 -15.52
CA PHE A 239 2.48 -2.08 -16.12
C PHE A 239 2.36 -2.43 -17.61
N LYS A 240 3.09 -1.68 -18.46
CA LYS A 240 3.10 -1.93 -19.90
C LYS A 240 4.53 -2.00 -20.41
N ASP A 241 4.73 -2.79 -21.46
CA ASP A 241 5.98 -2.76 -22.21
C ASP A 241 6.03 -1.58 -23.21
N SER A 242 7.17 -1.40 -23.90
CA SER A 242 7.34 -0.35 -24.90
C SER A 242 6.39 -0.45 -26.09
N ASP A 243 5.77 -1.60 -26.31
CA ASP A 243 4.80 -1.84 -27.38
C ASP A 243 3.35 -1.61 -26.90
N GLY A 244 3.18 -1.29 -25.59
CA GLY A 244 1.90 -1.01 -24.95
C GLY A 244 1.15 -2.26 -24.47
N ASN A 245 1.80 -3.44 -24.48
CA ASN A 245 1.20 -4.66 -23.96
C ASN A 245 1.32 -4.69 -22.43
N ASP A 246 0.33 -5.27 -21.77
CA ASP A 246 0.34 -5.44 -20.33
C ASP A 246 1.47 -6.38 -19.90
N ARG A 247 2.13 -6.03 -18.78
CA ARG A 247 3.14 -6.84 -18.11
C ARG A 247 2.61 -7.34 -16.78
N ASP A 248 2.88 -8.58 -16.47
CA ASP A 248 2.69 -9.15 -15.14
C ASP A 248 4.00 -9.00 -14.37
N ILE A 249 3.99 -8.24 -13.28
CA ILE A 249 5.17 -7.96 -12.45
C ILE A 249 4.81 -8.24 -10.99
N GLU A 250 5.39 -9.30 -10.45
CA GLU A 250 5.25 -9.62 -9.02
C GLU A 250 5.86 -8.50 -8.18
N GLY A 251 5.06 -7.91 -7.30
CA GLY A 251 5.48 -6.82 -6.43
C GLY A 251 4.56 -6.68 -5.23
N SER A 252 4.97 -5.88 -4.24
CA SER A 252 4.18 -5.66 -3.04
C SER A 252 4.36 -4.27 -2.49
N TRP A 253 3.29 -3.73 -1.91
CA TRP A 253 3.32 -2.59 -1.02
C TRP A 253 3.88 -3.00 0.34
N ALA A 254 4.48 -2.04 1.04
CA ALA A 254 5.00 -2.19 2.39
C ALA A 254 4.88 -0.88 3.18
N TRP A 255 4.25 -0.93 4.34
CA TRP A 255 4.19 0.20 5.27
C TRP A 255 5.47 0.23 6.10
N LEU A 256 6.34 1.18 5.80
CA LEU A 256 7.57 1.38 6.56
C LEU A 256 7.30 2.21 7.82
N PRO A 257 8.22 2.17 8.82
CA PRO A 257 8.08 2.99 10.01
C PRO A 257 7.86 4.47 9.68
N ASP A 258 6.97 5.12 10.42
CA ASP A 258 6.69 6.54 10.29
C ASP A 258 7.97 7.36 10.54
N VAL A 259 8.13 8.45 9.79
CA VAL A 259 9.24 9.41 9.97
C VAL A 259 8.64 10.77 10.26
N ASP A 260 9.07 11.37 11.37
CA ASP A 260 8.59 12.71 11.82
C ASP A 260 7.06 12.82 11.91
N GLY A 261 6.38 11.74 12.30
CA GLY A 261 4.91 11.69 12.40
C GLY A 261 4.19 11.61 11.05
N ILE A 262 4.90 11.20 9.99
CA ILE A 262 4.39 11.03 8.64
C ILE A 262 4.46 9.55 8.27
N SER A 263 3.32 8.97 7.93
CA SER A 263 3.27 7.61 7.39
C SER A 263 3.72 7.58 5.94
N ARG A 264 4.33 6.46 5.58
CA ARG A 264 4.80 6.19 4.23
C ARG A 264 4.54 4.75 3.83
N ILE A 265 4.17 4.57 2.58
CA ILE A 265 4.04 3.26 1.96
C ILE A 265 4.90 3.20 0.71
N HIS A 266 5.64 2.13 0.56
CA HIS A 266 6.53 1.91 -0.56
C HIS A 266 6.07 0.70 -1.36
N TYR A 267 6.32 0.71 -2.68
CA TYR A 267 6.15 -0.45 -3.54
C TYR A 267 7.45 -0.76 -4.26
N ARG A 268 7.82 -2.03 -4.27
CA ARG A 268 8.84 -2.55 -5.16
C ARG A 268 8.44 -3.89 -5.76
N PRO A 269 8.90 -4.21 -6.97
CA PRO A 269 8.80 -5.57 -7.47
C PRO A 269 9.71 -6.51 -6.64
N ARG A 270 9.46 -7.81 -6.78
CA ARG A 270 10.28 -8.84 -6.14
C ARG A 270 11.74 -8.77 -6.62
N GLU A 271 11.92 -8.72 -7.92
CA GLU A 271 13.19 -8.48 -8.61
C GLU A 271 13.27 -7.01 -9.04
N TYR A 272 14.40 -6.55 -9.59
CA TYR A 272 14.44 -5.24 -10.22
C TYR A 272 13.43 -5.15 -11.36
N TRP A 273 12.89 -3.96 -11.55
CA TRP A 273 11.97 -3.70 -12.68
C TRP A 273 12.56 -4.19 -14.01
N PRO A 274 11.79 -4.82 -14.86
CA PRO A 274 12.18 -4.97 -16.27
C PRO A 274 12.39 -3.60 -16.90
N GLU A 275 13.46 -3.46 -17.70
CA GLU A 275 13.68 -2.22 -18.45
C GLU A 275 12.54 -1.93 -19.44
N HIS A 276 12.36 -0.66 -19.78
CA HIS A 276 11.31 -0.20 -20.71
C HIS A 276 9.91 -0.61 -20.24
N THR A 277 9.65 -0.47 -18.96
CA THR A 277 8.32 -0.63 -18.36
C THR A 277 7.72 0.75 -18.10
N ASP A 278 6.57 1.00 -18.70
CA ASP A 278 5.71 2.12 -18.36
C ASP A 278 4.83 1.72 -17.17
N VAL A 279 4.86 2.53 -16.13
CA VAL A 279 4.11 2.33 -14.89
C VAL A 279 3.06 3.42 -14.76
N ASP A 280 1.82 3.02 -14.55
CA ASP A 280 0.70 3.90 -14.20
C ASP A 280 0.23 3.55 -12.78
N LEU A 281 0.41 4.47 -11.84
CA LEU A 281 -0.09 4.39 -10.48
C LEU A 281 -1.32 5.27 -10.34
N ARG A 282 -2.42 4.70 -9.88
CA ARG A 282 -3.63 5.40 -9.49
C ARG A 282 -3.84 5.28 -7.98
N MET A 283 -3.96 6.40 -7.32
CA MET A 283 -4.26 6.48 -5.90
C MET A 283 -5.63 7.14 -5.74
N ASN A 284 -6.67 6.31 -5.61
CA ASN A 284 -8.07 6.75 -5.48
C ASN A 284 -8.36 7.12 -4.02
N LEU A 285 -7.78 8.22 -3.56
CA LEU A 285 -7.72 8.59 -2.15
C LEU A 285 -8.70 9.71 -1.74
N LYS A 286 -9.38 10.33 -2.70
CA LYS A 286 -10.39 11.37 -2.39
C LYS A 286 -11.46 10.80 -1.47
N ASP A 287 -11.72 11.49 -0.37
CA ASP A 287 -12.70 11.14 0.65
C ASP A 287 -12.53 9.75 1.30
N VAL A 288 -11.38 9.06 1.06
CA VAL A 288 -11.03 7.79 1.73
C VAL A 288 -10.69 8.05 3.19
N PRO A 289 -11.25 7.30 4.15
CA PRO A 289 -10.93 7.45 5.56
C PRO A 289 -9.49 7.01 5.84
N MET A 290 -8.66 7.94 6.33
CA MET A 290 -7.25 7.73 6.66
C MET A 290 -6.98 7.86 8.17
N GLY A 291 -8.02 7.94 8.98
CA GLY A 291 -8.00 8.07 10.42
C GLY A 291 -9.38 8.45 10.95
N LYS A 292 -9.59 8.40 12.26
CA LYS A 292 -10.90 8.73 12.87
C LYS A 292 -11.40 10.14 12.51
N ARG A 293 -10.46 11.07 12.28
CA ARG A 293 -10.75 12.48 11.94
C ARG A 293 -10.04 12.95 10.67
N GLN A 294 -9.54 12.02 9.86
CA GLN A 294 -8.75 12.32 8.66
C GLN A 294 -9.30 11.56 7.46
N LYS A 295 -9.21 12.18 6.28
CA LYS A 295 -9.55 11.61 4.99
C LYS A 295 -8.55 12.06 3.93
N GLY A 296 -8.48 11.36 2.80
CA GLY A 296 -7.69 11.77 1.66
C GLY A 296 -8.23 13.04 1.01
N GLU A 297 -7.31 13.93 0.60
CA GLU A 297 -7.61 15.22 -0.02
C GLU A 297 -8.15 15.05 -1.44
N LYS A 298 -7.50 14.18 -2.22
CA LYS A 298 -7.79 13.99 -3.65
C LYS A 298 -7.18 12.72 -4.19
N ASP A 299 -7.62 12.32 -5.37
CA ASP A 299 -6.98 11.30 -6.17
C ASP A 299 -5.66 11.81 -6.75
N VAL A 300 -4.71 10.89 -6.95
CA VAL A 300 -3.41 11.19 -7.54
C VAL A 300 -3.09 10.14 -8.60
N GLU A 301 -2.76 10.60 -9.79
CA GLU A 301 -2.22 9.77 -10.86
C GLU A 301 -0.72 10.07 -11.01
N LEU A 302 0.06 9.03 -11.24
CA LEU A 302 1.49 9.12 -11.52
C LEU A 302 1.85 8.16 -12.65
N LYS A 303 2.45 8.70 -13.70
CA LYS A 303 3.01 7.90 -14.80
C LYS A 303 4.51 8.09 -14.86
N PHE A 304 5.25 7.01 -14.97
CA PHE A 304 6.70 7.06 -15.14
C PHE A 304 7.19 5.88 -15.95
N THR A 305 8.43 5.97 -16.46
CA THR A 305 9.05 4.92 -17.26
C THR A 305 10.32 4.41 -16.59
N VAL A 306 10.43 3.09 -16.42
CA VAL A 306 11.70 2.43 -16.12
C VAL A 306 12.52 2.40 -17.41
N ASP A 307 13.59 3.23 -17.46
CA ASP A 307 14.25 3.53 -18.75
C ASP A 307 15.14 2.38 -19.23
N ARG A 308 16.13 2.02 -18.41
CA ARG A 308 17.16 1.03 -18.79
C ARG A 308 17.66 0.26 -17.60
N ASN A 309 18.11 -0.97 -17.84
CA ASN A 309 18.77 -1.78 -16.85
C ASN A 309 20.25 -1.35 -16.70
N GLN A 310 20.53 -0.44 -15.75
CA GLN A 310 21.87 -0.08 -15.31
C GLN A 310 22.05 -0.43 -13.85
N VAL A 311 23.01 -1.31 -13.56
CA VAL A 311 23.41 -1.70 -12.21
C VAL A 311 24.87 -1.34 -12.00
N VAL A 312 25.19 -0.78 -10.84
CA VAL A 312 26.58 -0.47 -10.44
C VAL A 312 27.03 -1.49 -9.42
N GLU A 313 28.17 -2.14 -9.67
CA GLU A 313 28.81 -3.04 -8.71
C GLU A 313 30.06 -2.38 -8.11
N GLY A 314 30.04 -2.13 -6.80
CA GLY A 314 31.18 -1.65 -6.05
C GLY A 314 31.82 -2.77 -5.22
N ASN A 315 33.16 -2.88 -5.26
CA ASN A 315 33.84 -3.86 -4.42
C ASN A 315 35.00 -3.19 -3.67
N THR A 316 34.84 -3.08 -2.36
CA THR A 316 35.75 -2.39 -1.46
C THR A 316 37.11 -3.10 -1.36
N LYS A 317 37.19 -4.43 -1.60
CA LYS A 317 38.42 -5.23 -1.55
C LYS A 317 39.23 -5.12 -2.83
N THR A 318 38.53 -5.02 -3.98
CA THR A 318 39.24 -4.88 -5.27
C THR A 318 39.42 -3.43 -5.69
N HIS A 319 38.83 -2.50 -4.96
CA HIS A 319 38.85 -1.06 -5.24
C HIS A 319 38.37 -0.72 -6.66
N ARG A 320 37.26 -1.42 -7.08
CA ARG A 320 36.65 -1.25 -8.39
C ARG A 320 35.20 -0.88 -8.27
N MET A 321 34.77 0.01 -9.15
CA MET A 321 33.35 0.31 -9.41
C MET A 321 33.06 0.01 -10.88
N VAL A 322 32.24 -0.99 -11.10
CA VAL A 322 31.83 -1.47 -12.43
C VAL A 322 30.41 -1.02 -12.71
N VAL A 323 30.19 -0.34 -13.82
CA VAL A 323 28.85 0.02 -14.30
C VAL A 323 28.46 -0.97 -15.38
N LYS A 324 27.37 -1.67 -15.16
CA LYS A 324 26.79 -2.63 -16.11
C LYS A 324 25.54 -2.07 -16.76
N ARG A 325 25.31 -2.44 -18.01
CA ARG A 325 24.05 -2.25 -18.71
C ARG A 325 23.63 -3.57 -19.35
N ASN A 326 22.42 -4.01 -19.04
CA ASN A 326 21.89 -5.30 -19.49
C ASN A 326 22.86 -6.45 -19.18
N GLY A 327 23.50 -6.41 -17.98
CA GLY A 327 24.48 -7.38 -17.54
C GLY A 327 25.89 -7.20 -18.11
N GLU A 328 26.09 -6.41 -19.17
CA GLU A 328 27.38 -6.17 -19.80
C GLU A 328 28.14 -4.99 -19.17
N THR A 329 29.46 -5.15 -19.00
CA THR A 329 30.31 -4.08 -18.46
C THR A 329 30.37 -2.90 -19.43
N LYS A 330 29.83 -1.77 -19.00
CA LYS A 330 29.90 -0.49 -19.73
C LYS A 330 31.15 0.29 -19.37
N TRP A 331 31.48 0.35 -18.08
CA TRP A 331 32.69 0.98 -17.54
C TRP A 331 33.18 0.22 -16.33
N ASP A 332 34.50 0.20 -16.16
CA ASP A 332 35.19 -0.33 -15.01
C ASP A 332 36.15 0.75 -14.49
N PHE A 333 35.84 1.36 -13.36
CA PHE A 333 36.56 2.48 -12.80
C PHE A 333 37.41 2.07 -11.58
N PRO A 334 38.67 2.49 -11.50
CA PRO A 334 39.38 2.51 -10.22
C PRO A 334 38.62 3.39 -9.24
N ALA A 335 38.33 2.88 -8.05
CA ALA A 335 37.57 3.56 -7.00
C ALA A 335 38.31 3.47 -5.66
N SER A 336 37.98 4.40 -4.75
CA SER A 336 38.41 4.33 -3.36
C SER A 336 37.18 4.50 -2.49
N PHE A 337 36.89 3.52 -1.66
CA PHE A 337 35.72 3.45 -0.77
C PHE A 337 36.07 3.98 0.63
N GLY A 338 35.15 3.83 1.54
CA GLY A 338 35.34 4.15 2.93
C GLY A 338 36.48 3.34 3.56
N ARG A 339 37.36 4.03 4.31
CA ARG A 339 38.48 3.39 5.02
C ARG A 339 37.95 2.44 6.10
N ALA A 340 38.76 1.44 6.45
CA ALA A 340 38.42 0.48 7.50
C ALA A 340 38.01 1.15 8.81
N GLY A 341 36.94 0.65 9.39
CA GLY A 341 36.34 1.13 10.63
C GLY A 341 34.80 1.27 10.52
N SER A 342 34.07 0.80 11.51
CA SER A 342 32.62 0.68 11.52
C SER A 342 31.83 1.97 11.20
N ARG A 343 32.46 3.14 11.32
CA ARG A 343 31.84 4.45 11.06
C ARG A 343 32.29 5.09 9.75
N THR A 344 33.18 4.46 9.03
CA THR A 344 33.81 5.05 7.84
C THR A 344 33.80 4.12 6.63
N GLU A 345 33.53 2.84 6.80
CA GLU A 345 33.40 1.93 5.66
C GLU A 345 32.14 2.25 4.86
N THR A 346 32.21 2.08 3.54
CA THR A 346 31.04 2.06 2.67
C THR A 346 30.24 0.79 2.98
N HIS A 347 28.95 0.89 3.24
CA HIS A 347 28.14 -0.27 3.62
C HIS A 347 27.98 -1.26 2.46
N ASN A 348 27.96 -2.56 2.75
CA ASN A 348 27.53 -3.59 1.82
C ASN A 348 26.01 -3.50 1.62
N GLY A 349 25.53 -4.02 0.51
CA GLY A 349 24.11 -4.10 0.19
C GLY A 349 23.76 -3.27 -1.04
N THR A 350 22.49 -3.23 -1.35
CA THR A 350 21.93 -2.49 -2.47
C THR A 350 21.52 -1.09 -2.04
N HIS A 351 22.28 -0.12 -2.53
CA HIS A 351 21.96 1.30 -2.47
C HIS A 351 21.15 1.70 -3.70
N ILE A 352 20.43 2.82 -3.62
CA ILE A 352 19.66 3.37 -4.73
C ILE A 352 20.13 4.79 -5.01
N VAL A 353 20.34 5.12 -6.28
CA VAL A 353 20.59 6.51 -6.67
C VAL A 353 19.39 7.37 -6.30
N MET A 354 19.58 8.33 -5.41
CA MET A 354 18.53 9.19 -4.86
C MET A 354 18.50 10.58 -5.49
N SER A 355 19.67 11.19 -5.67
CA SER A 355 19.78 12.53 -6.25
C SER A 355 21.16 12.77 -6.87
N LYS A 356 21.25 13.78 -7.74
CA LYS A 356 22.47 14.17 -8.42
C LYS A 356 22.72 15.66 -8.26
N HIS A 357 23.99 16.01 -7.98
CA HIS A 357 24.44 17.38 -7.80
C HIS A 357 25.73 17.62 -8.59
N GLU A 358 25.71 18.54 -9.55
CA GLU A 358 26.93 18.87 -10.28
C GLU A 358 28.00 19.44 -9.36
N TYR A 359 27.57 20.21 -8.38
CA TYR A 359 28.39 20.73 -7.29
C TYR A 359 27.70 20.46 -5.95
N TYR A 360 28.41 19.90 -5.00
CA TYR A 360 27.93 19.61 -3.66
C TYR A 360 29.03 19.82 -2.64
N VAL A 361 28.72 20.39 -1.49
CA VAL A 361 29.65 20.55 -0.38
C VAL A 361 29.39 19.44 0.63
N MET A 362 30.29 18.46 0.66
CA MET A 362 30.27 17.40 1.67
C MET A 362 30.65 17.97 3.02
N ARG A 363 29.75 17.86 4.00
CA ARG A 363 29.96 18.34 5.37
C ARG A 363 29.80 17.21 6.35
N SER A 364 30.69 17.17 7.33
CA SER A 364 30.56 16.28 8.47
C SER A 364 31.02 17.00 9.73
N GLN A 365 30.09 17.22 10.66
CA GLN A 365 30.43 17.74 11.99
C GLN A 365 31.25 16.74 12.78
N GLN A 366 30.94 15.47 12.68
CA GLN A 366 31.66 14.38 13.37
C GLN A 366 33.15 14.31 12.98
N TRP A 367 33.46 14.55 11.70
CA TRP A 367 34.83 14.45 11.17
C TRP A 367 35.48 15.81 10.91
N GLY A 368 34.75 16.91 11.21
CA GLY A 368 35.26 18.27 11.13
C GLY A 368 35.72 18.70 9.73
N TYR A 369 35.01 18.25 8.66
CA TYR A 369 35.35 18.65 7.32
C TYR A 369 34.22 19.32 6.56
N GLU A 370 34.61 20.21 5.65
CA GLU A 370 33.78 20.79 4.61
C GLU A 370 34.54 20.71 3.30
N THR A 371 34.09 19.87 2.38
CA THR A 371 34.82 19.58 1.14
C THR A 371 33.94 19.76 -0.08
N PRO A 372 34.22 20.76 -0.94
CA PRO A 372 33.49 20.92 -2.19
C PRO A 372 33.84 19.76 -3.15
N THR A 373 32.79 19.17 -3.72
CA THR A 373 32.89 18.07 -4.67
C THR A 373 32.10 18.39 -5.92
N ARG A 374 32.42 17.70 -7.01
CA ARG A 374 31.69 17.76 -8.28
C ARG A 374 31.18 16.40 -8.67
N HIS A 375 30.09 16.40 -9.45
CA HIS A 375 29.44 15.21 -9.98
C HIS A 375 29.10 14.22 -8.86
N ALA A 376 28.45 14.74 -7.82
CA ALA A 376 28.04 13.98 -6.65
C ALA A 376 26.67 13.31 -6.90
N VAL A 377 26.64 12.00 -6.80
CA VAL A 377 25.45 11.16 -6.89
C VAL A 377 25.20 10.57 -5.52
N ARG A 378 24.12 10.98 -4.85
CA ARG A 378 23.71 10.42 -3.55
C ARG A 378 23.16 9.03 -3.77
N ILE A 379 23.66 8.07 -3.02
CA ILE A 379 23.26 6.66 -3.11
C ILE A 379 22.57 6.15 -1.84
N HIS A 380 22.69 6.89 -0.72
CA HIS A 380 21.98 6.58 0.52
C HIS A 380 21.83 7.80 1.43
N ASN A 381 20.80 7.80 2.31
CA ASN A 381 20.53 8.88 3.25
C ASN A 381 21.51 8.95 4.43
N ASN A 382 22.26 7.88 4.70
CA ASN A 382 23.37 7.91 5.67
C ASN A 382 24.55 8.82 5.27
N GLY A 383 24.48 9.47 4.10
CA GLY A 383 25.50 10.38 3.59
C GLY A 383 26.48 9.78 2.61
N GLU A 384 26.22 8.58 2.10
CA GLU A 384 27.06 7.94 1.09
C GLU A 384 26.74 8.47 -0.32
N PHE A 385 27.82 8.81 -1.05
CA PHE A 385 27.78 9.35 -2.41
C PHE A 385 28.83 8.67 -3.28
N ILE A 386 28.61 8.68 -4.59
CA ILE A 386 29.62 8.48 -5.63
C ILE A 386 29.99 9.86 -6.16
N HIS A 387 31.26 10.27 -6.11
CA HIS A 387 31.64 11.62 -6.52
C HIS A 387 33.08 11.77 -7.04
N GLY A 388 33.36 12.88 -7.71
CA GLY A 388 34.69 13.25 -8.12
C GLY A 388 35.59 13.63 -6.92
N ALA A 389 36.70 12.96 -6.77
CA ALA A 389 37.66 13.15 -5.68
C ALA A 389 39.10 13.25 -6.21
N PRO A 390 39.50 14.41 -6.77
CA PRO A 390 40.86 14.59 -7.35
C PRO A 390 41.98 14.40 -6.32
N TRP A 391 41.72 14.64 -5.04
CA TRP A 391 42.68 14.48 -3.94
C TRP A 391 43.04 13.03 -3.60
N SER A 392 42.24 12.06 -4.04
CA SER A 392 42.43 10.64 -3.73
C SER A 392 42.76 9.78 -4.96
N VAL A 393 43.06 10.38 -6.13
CA VAL A 393 43.33 9.67 -7.38
C VAL A 393 44.45 8.63 -7.20
N GLY A 394 45.48 8.94 -6.41
CA GLY A 394 46.59 8.01 -6.14
C GLY A 394 46.19 6.77 -5.30
N SER A 395 45.05 6.81 -4.61
CA SER A 395 44.53 5.69 -3.82
C SER A 395 43.46 4.89 -4.58
N GLN A 396 42.85 5.47 -5.60
CA GLN A 396 41.78 4.82 -6.37
C GLN A 396 42.36 3.60 -7.12
N GLY A 397 41.71 2.46 -6.94
CA GLY A 397 42.14 1.17 -7.45
C GLY A 397 43.11 0.41 -6.54
N SER A 398 43.51 0.98 -5.38
CA SER A 398 44.51 0.36 -4.51
C SER A 398 44.27 0.48 -3.01
N ALA A 399 43.51 1.52 -2.56
CA ALA A 399 43.25 1.72 -1.13
C ALA A 399 41.95 2.48 -0.90
N ASN A 400 41.32 2.20 0.24
CA ASN A 400 40.08 2.88 0.71
C ASN A 400 40.46 3.99 1.69
N VAL A 401 40.10 5.24 1.37
CA VAL A 401 40.53 6.42 2.16
C VAL A 401 39.42 7.40 2.49
N SER A 402 38.16 7.15 2.02
CA SER A 402 37.01 8.02 2.28
C SER A 402 36.40 7.76 3.67
N HIS A 403 35.27 8.45 3.96
CA HIS A 403 34.47 8.27 5.16
C HIS A 403 33.12 7.63 4.83
N GLY A 404 33.03 6.78 3.80
CA GLY A 404 31.84 6.10 3.33
C GLY A 404 31.56 6.29 1.85
N CYS A 405 31.89 7.44 1.28
CA CYS A 405 31.68 7.72 -0.14
C CYS A 405 32.55 6.87 -1.07
N VAL A 406 32.10 6.70 -2.31
CA VAL A 406 32.85 6.11 -3.42
C VAL A 406 33.56 7.23 -4.18
N ASN A 407 34.86 7.34 -4.00
CA ASN A 407 35.72 8.33 -4.64
C ASN A 407 36.13 7.87 -6.02
N LEU A 408 35.91 8.69 -7.04
CA LEU A 408 36.32 8.47 -8.43
C LEU A 408 37.19 9.60 -8.95
N ALA A 409 38.01 9.32 -9.96
CA ALA A 409 38.67 10.35 -10.74
C ALA A 409 37.63 11.29 -11.38
N PRO A 410 37.91 12.60 -11.51
CA PRO A 410 36.94 13.57 -11.99
C PRO A 410 36.26 13.19 -13.31
N GLY A 411 36.99 12.67 -14.28
CA GLY A 411 36.43 12.23 -15.57
C GLY A 411 35.56 10.99 -15.46
N SER A 412 35.87 10.06 -14.55
CA SER A 412 35.04 8.87 -14.27
C SER A 412 33.74 9.26 -13.55
N ALA A 413 33.86 10.14 -12.56
CA ALA A 413 32.70 10.67 -11.84
C ALA A 413 31.72 11.40 -12.78
N GLN A 414 32.26 12.22 -13.69
CA GLN A 414 31.43 12.92 -14.70
C GLN A 414 30.71 11.95 -15.63
N LYS A 415 31.42 10.91 -16.12
CA LYS A 415 30.76 9.88 -16.97
C LYS A 415 29.63 9.16 -16.24
N TYR A 416 29.87 8.78 -15.00
CA TYR A 416 28.85 8.12 -14.18
C TYR A 416 27.69 9.07 -13.90
N PHE A 417 27.95 10.29 -13.43
CA PHE A 417 26.96 11.32 -13.13
C PHE A 417 26.00 11.57 -14.31
N ASN A 418 26.56 11.68 -15.52
CA ASN A 418 25.76 11.91 -16.74
C ASN A 418 24.84 10.72 -17.07
N SER A 419 25.19 9.51 -16.62
CA SER A 419 24.42 8.29 -16.89
C SER A 419 23.45 7.93 -15.77
N ALA A 420 23.70 8.34 -14.53
CA ALA A 420 22.90 7.94 -13.38
C ALA A 420 21.48 8.51 -13.44
N LEU A 421 20.49 7.68 -13.14
CA LEU A 421 19.08 8.03 -12.94
C LEU A 421 18.66 7.73 -11.49
N TYR A 422 17.65 8.44 -11.00
CA TYR A 422 16.97 8.06 -9.76
C TYR A 422 16.55 6.60 -9.87
N GLY A 423 16.81 5.80 -8.83
CA GLY A 423 16.44 4.40 -8.83
C GLY A 423 17.46 3.44 -9.48
N ASP A 424 18.62 3.92 -9.99
CA ASP A 424 19.68 2.99 -10.39
C ASP A 424 20.23 2.24 -9.17
N PRO A 425 20.29 0.89 -9.18
CA PRO A 425 20.91 0.11 -8.12
C PRO A 425 22.43 0.30 -8.07
N VAL A 426 22.96 0.40 -6.84
CA VAL A 426 24.41 0.41 -6.56
C VAL A 426 24.70 -0.67 -5.51
N GLU A 427 25.17 -1.81 -5.96
CA GLU A 427 25.46 -3.00 -5.15
C GLU A 427 26.89 -2.95 -4.63
N ILE A 428 27.05 -2.75 -3.33
CA ILE A 428 28.37 -2.70 -2.68
C ILE A 428 28.64 -4.01 -1.96
N LYS A 429 29.87 -4.50 -2.10
CA LYS A 429 30.35 -5.71 -1.40
C LYS A 429 31.81 -5.57 -0.92
N GLY A 430 32.16 -6.40 0.04
CA GLY A 430 33.55 -6.52 0.52
C GLY A 430 33.84 -5.73 1.79
N SER A 431 32.93 -4.93 2.30
CA SER A 431 33.00 -4.22 3.57
C SER A 431 32.70 -5.13 4.77
N SER A 432 33.00 -4.66 5.97
CA SER A 432 32.62 -5.34 7.23
C SER A 432 31.31 -4.87 7.80
N VAL A 433 30.72 -3.81 7.24
CA VAL A 433 29.43 -3.23 7.64
C VAL A 433 28.44 -3.36 6.50
N SER A 434 27.15 -3.51 6.85
CA SER A 434 26.07 -3.68 5.86
C SER A 434 24.95 -2.69 6.12
N LEU A 435 24.23 -2.34 5.05
CA LEU A 435 22.95 -1.68 5.17
C LEU A 435 21.94 -2.58 5.91
N SER A 436 21.00 -1.96 6.56
CA SER A 436 19.90 -2.62 7.24
C SER A 436 18.62 -1.79 7.06
N PRO A 437 17.44 -2.33 7.37
CA PRO A 437 16.19 -1.57 7.38
C PRO A 437 16.24 -0.28 8.19
N ALA A 438 17.08 -0.22 9.23
CA ALA A 438 17.28 0.97 10.06
C ALA A 438 18.27 1.98 9.49
N SER A 439 18.88 1.72 8.33
CA SER A 439 19.95 2.55 7.78
C SER A 439 19.47 3.86 7.14
N GLY A 440 18.17 3.99 6.81
CA GLY A 440 17.62 5.22 6.22
C GLY A 440 16.25 5.03 5.59
N ASP A 441 15.77 6.07 4.90
CA ASP A 441 14.40 6.14 4.38
C ASP A 441 14.16 5.27 3.14
N VAL A 442 15.22 4.93 2.39
CA VAL A 442 15.16 4.09 1.18
C VAL A 442 16.02 2.86 1.45
N ALA A 443 15.47 1.94 2.22
CA ALA A 443 16.10 0.68 2.60
C ALA A 443 15.35 -0.53 2.01
N ASP A 444 14.53 -0.32 1.02
CA ASP A 444 13.62 -1.31 0.44
C ASP A 444 14.32 -2.60 0.04
N TRP A 445 15.50 -2.50 -0.56
CA TRP A 445 16.29 -3.64 -1.03
C TRP A 445 17.17 -4.30 0.06
N THR A 446 17.00 -3.91 1.32
CA THR A 446 17.65 -4.56 2.47
C THR A 446 16.75 -5.59 3.16
N TYR A 447 15.46 -5.60 2.84
CA TYR A 447 14.52 -6.60 3.30
C TYR A 447 14.55 -7.82 2.39
N GLU A 448 14.53 -9.01 2.96
CA GLU A 448 14.18 -10.22 2.23
C GLU A 448 12.73 -10.13 1.73
N TRP A 449 12.39 -10.92 0.70
CA TRP A 449 11.07 -10.80 0.08
C TRP A 449 9.91 -11.09 1.03
N ASP A 450 10.03 -12.14 1.84
CA ASP A 450 9.00 -12.53 2.81
C ASP A 450 8.84 -11.48 3.92
N GLU A 451 9.96 -10.85 4.34
CA GLU A 451 9.93 -9.73 5.29
C GLU A 451 9.25 -8.50 4.67
N TRP A 452 9.51 -8.25 3.38
CA TRP A 452 8.91 -7.12 2.66
C TRP A 452 7.39 -7.27 2.53
N THR A 453 6.92 -8.43 2.07
CA THR A 453 5.49 -8.70 1.88
C THR A 453 4.70 -8.71 3.19
N ALA A 454 5.35 -9.09 4.30
CA ALA A 454 4.74 -9.04 5.63
C ALA A 454 4.49 -7.60 6.15
N LEU A 455 5.05 -6.57 5.50
CA LEU A 455 4.79 -5.16 5.82
C LEU A 455 3.58 -4.58 5.08
N SER A 456 2.94 -5.33 4.20
CA SER A 456 1.65 -4.97 3.61
C SER A 456 0.54 -5.01 4.66
N ALA A 457 -0.39 -4.08 4.59
CA ALA A 457 -1.59 -4.11 5.45
C ALA A 457 -2.68 -5.05 4.92
N ILE A 458 -2.51 -5.57 3.69
CA ILE A 458 -3.40 -6.55 3.07
C ILE A 458 -2.62 -7.87 2.96
N PRO A 459 -3.05 -8.94 3.63
CA PRO A 459 -2.43 -10.26 3.50
C PRO A 459 -2.31 -10.72 2.05
N ALA A 460 -1.23 -11.43 1.72
CA ALA A 460 -0.90 -11.79 0.34
C ALA A 460 -1.99 -12.66 -0.32
N ASP A 461 -2.57 -13.58 0.43
CA ASP A 461 -3.68 -14.44 -0.03
C ASP A 461 -4.97 -13.66 -0.31
N GLN A 462 -5.28 -12.64 0.50
CA GLN A 462 -6.43 -11.76 0.26
C GLN A 462 -6.21 -10.87 -0.97
N ARG A 463 -4.99 -10.38 -1.16
CA ARG A 463 -4.64 -9.59 -2.34
C ARG A 463 -4.75 -10.41 -3.62
N GLU A 464 -4.17 -11.62 -3.64
CA GLU A 464 -4.22 -12.52 -4.79
C GLU A 464 -5.68 -12.85 -5.16
N ALA A 465 -6.52 -13.18 -4.18
CA ALA A 465 -7.93 -13.45 -4.39
C ALA A 465 -8.69 -12.23 -4.96
N ALA A 466 -8.41 -11.03 -4.46
CA ALA A 466 -9.01 -9.78 -4.95
C ALA A 466 -8.59 -9.46 -6.40
N GLU A 467 -7.31 -9.66 -6.73
CA GLU A 467 -6.77 -9.46 -8.08
C GLU A 467 -7.34 -10.48 -9.09
N GLU A 468 -7.54 -11.74 -8.67
CA GLU A 468 -8.21 -12.76 -9.49
C GLU A 468 -9.67 -12.35 -9.77
N ALA A 469 -10.41 -11.92 -8.73
CA ALA A 469 -11.77 -11.45 -8.89
C ALA A 469 -11.87 -10.22 -9.83
N MET A 470 -10.89 -9.31 -9.81
CA MET A 470 -10.82 -8.20 -10.76
C MET A 470 -10.67 -8.68 -12.22
N LYS A 471 -9.82 -9.69 -12.46
CA LYS A 471 -9.61 -10.28 -13.80
C LYS A 471 -10.89 -10.94 -14.31
N ASP A 472 -11.59 -11.67 -13.46
CA ASP A 472 -12.85 -12.34 -13.80
C ASP A 472 -13.96 -11.34 -14.12
N ASN A 473 -14.07 -10.26 -13.36
CA ASN A 473 -15.02 -9.18 -13.61
C ASN A 473 -14.73 -8.46 -14.94
N ALA A 474 -13.46 -8.24 -15.28
CA ALA A 474 -13.06 -7.63 -16.55
C ALA A 474 -13.32 -8.55 -17.78
N ALA A 475 -13.28 -9.88 -17.59
CA ALA A 475 -13.52 -10.87 -18.63
C ALA A 475 -15.01 -11.14 -18.88
N SER A 476 -15.90 -10.84 -17.93
CA SER A 476 -17.35 -11.02 -18.06
C SER A 476 -17.97 -9.82 -18.79
N PRO A 477 -18.60 -9.99 -19.99
CA PRO A 477 -19.30 -8.88 -20.62
C PRO A 477 -20.44 -8.45 -19.71
N SER A 478 -20.43 -7.15 -19.35
CA SER A 478 -21.47 -6.47 -18.59
C SER A 478 -22.84 -6.94 -19.02
N ALA A 479 -23.60 -7.56 -18.13
CA ALA A 479 -25.02 -7.83 -18.34
C ALA A 479 -25.70 -6.47 -18.43
N GLU A 480 -26.11 -6.07 -19.65
CA GLU A 480 -26.91 -4.88 -19.89
C GLU A 480 -28.08 -4.84 -18.92
N ALA A 481 -28.11 -3.80 -18.14
CA ALA A 481 -29.25 -3.48 -17.29
C ALA A 481 -30.49 -3.20 -18.16
N THR A 482 -31.28 -4.24 -18.42
CA THR A 482 -32.62 -4.09 -19.01
C THR A 482 -33.59 -3.62 -17.93
N GLY A 483 -33.49 -2.34 -17.60
CA GLY A 483 -34.50 -1.58 -16.86
C GLY A 483 -35.15 -0.60 -17.81
N SER A 484 -36.30 -0.98 -18.41
CA SER A 484 -37.13 -0.06 -19.21
C SER A 484 -37.61 1.11 -18.34
N PRO A 485 -37.37 2.36 -18.76
CA PRO A 485 -38.09 3.48 -18.15
C PRO A 485 -39.50 3.53 -18.65
N THR A 486 -40.44 3.56 -17.72
CA THR A 486 -41.86 3.83 -17.95
C THR A 486 -42.03 5.23 -18.52
N GLU A 487 -42.55 5.32 -19.74
CA GLU A 487 -42.93 6.57 -20.39
C GLU A 487 -44.01 7.28 -19.57
N GLY A 488 -43.70 8.46 -19.09
CA GLY A 488 -44.67 9.46 -18.61
C GLY A 488 -44.96 10.44 -19.72
N THR A 489 -46.13 10.27 -20.32
CA THR A 489 -46.76 11.16 -21.32
C THR A 489 -46.99 12.55 -20.73
N SER A 490 -46.46 13.60 -21.33
CA SER A 490 -47.08 14.93 -21.30
C SER A 490 -46.86 15.69 -22.60
N ALA A 491 -47.97 16.19 -23.13
CA ALA A 491 -48.19 16.79 -24.42
C ALA A 491 -47.53 18.18 -24.60
N PRO A 492 -47.47 18.69 -25.86
CA PRO A 492 -46.70 19.87 -26.20
C PRO A 492 -47.49 21.18 -26.02
N SER A 493 -46.75 22.26 -25.72
CA SER A 493 -47.29 23.64 -25.82
C SER A 493 -46.38 24.42 -26.80
N GLU A 494 -47.07 24.97 -27.81
CA GLU A 494 -46.59 25.75 -28.93
C GLU A 494 -46.09 27.17 -28.56
N SER A 495 -45.25 27.65 -29.49
CA SER A 495 -45.15 29.05 -30.01
C SER A 495 -44.49 30.09 -29.06
N ALA A 496 -43.68 30.98 -29.53
CA ALA A 496 -43.58 31.77 -30.75
C ALA A 496 -42.18 32.47 -30.83
N THR A 497 -41.69 32.55 -32.02
CA THR A 497 -40.98 33.59 -32.81
C THR A 497 -40.81 34.99 -32.17
N GLU A 498 -39.65 35.54 -32.42
CA GLU A 498 -39.18 36.76 -33.07
C GLU A 498 -38.00 37.38 -32.33
N GLU A 499 -36.95 37.66 -32.95
CA GLU A 499 -36.40 38.54 -33.98
C GLU A 499 -35.45 39.57 -33.35
N SER A 500 -34.19 39.52 -33.75
CA SER A 500 -33.29 40.51 -34.33
C SER A 500 -32.83 41.74 -33.57
N THR A 501 -31.52 41.98 -33.84
CA THR A 501 -30.77 43.27 -33.97
C THR A 501 -30.41 44.00 -32.69
N ASP A 502 -29.11 44.16 -32.37
CA ASP A 502 -28.06 45.05 -32.88
C ASP A 502 -26.68 44.61 -32.38
#